data_d81f4e9a382d18572dac739663ba3f19
#
_entry.id   d81f4e9a382d18572dac739663ba3f19
#
_cell.length_a   1.000
_cell.length_b   1.000
_cell.length_c   1.000
_cell.angle_alpha   90.00
_cell.angle_beta   90.00
_cell.angle_gamma   90.00
#
_symmetry.space_group_name_H-M   'P 1'
#
loop_
_entity.id
_entity.type
_entity.pdbx_description
1 polymer ?
#
loop_
_entity_poly.entity_id
_entity_poly.type
_entity_poly.pdbx_seq_one_letter_code
_entity_poly.pdbx_strand_id
1 'polypeptide(L)'
;MKVPSFNEFISEAVENPKLVIITDEPEKAKTFHTADRLQQEAKKLGWKYYLYKLTGGYTSYEDGIRRLHNKDDEKGFVVDKNTIAIFRGSVVRRDSWMDIVSMFEKDKVCCINSRDCIEICTDKYRTSIKLADYGLRQPKSSLITDKENALQAFENLDTDFPVIMKTLRGSKGVGVLFIESKIGLDSIVQLINKQDEDADLLVQEYIKTDYDVRVLVLGGKVLATMKRPVIKGDFRSNVSQGSKPEELKLTELEIEECIKAAKAVNGIWTAVDFIPSKDRKKEPPFMIEVNSSPGTEGMEEATGRNISKEILEYFTNRRNWVQAPSQCGYKEVMTIKPFGDIVAKFDTGNSGTNVIHAENMEVKGKKVTWSLYNKTITSDIISKEEIKVGGLRDYEEDRYLIKLDVQFAGTLYTDVEFTLDDREDRTHILLDRQFMNRLNVMVDPSRKYIITSPYSIDK
;
A
#
# COMPACT_ATOMS: atom_id res chain seq x y z
N MET A 1 22.45 27.15 -12.43
CA MET A 1 21.18 26.47 -12.74
C MET A 1 20.87 25.58 -11.57
N LYS A 2 19.70 25.70 -10.95
CA LYS A 2 19.29 24.75 -9.90
C LYS A 2 19.18 23.37 -10.53
N VAL A 3 19.90 22.40 -10.00
CA VAL A 3 19.71 20.99 -10.35
C VAL A 3 18.27 20.65 -9.93
N PRO A 4 17.41 20.14 -10.84
CA PRO A 4 16.08 19.73 -10.46
C PRO A 4 16.19 18.66 -9.38
N SER A 5 15.42 18.77 -8.32
CA SER A 5 15.38 17.73 -7.29
C SER A 5 14.88 16.42 -7.92
N PHE A 6 15.33 15.28 -7.41
CA PHE A 6 14.89 13.93 -7.82
C PHE A 6 13.36 13.83 -7.99
N ASN A 7 12.61 14.66 -7.30
CA ASN A 7 11.16 14.77 -7.39
C ASN A 7 10.63 15.46 -8.67
N GLU A 8 11.44 16.16 -9.47
CA GLU A 8 11.00 16.82 -10.70
C GLU A 8 11.12 15.93 -11.95
N PHE A 9 11.88 14.83 -11.87
CA PHE A 9 12.14 13.93 -13.02
C PHE A 9 11.05 12.89 -13.32
N ILE A 10 10.08 12.66 -12.43
CA ILE A 10 9.03 11.66 -12.66
C ILE A 10 7.64 12.31 -12.61
N SER A 11 7.38 13.32 -13.43
CA SER A 11 6.00 13.75 -13.73
C SER A 11 5.56 13.13 -15.06
N GLU A 12 5.48 11.80 -15.12
CA GLU A 12 4.81 11.17 -16.25
C GLU A 12 3.31 11.10 -15.91
N ALA A 13 2.53 11.91 -16.63
CA ALA A 13 1.10 11.64 -16.72
C ALA A 13 0.94 10.19 -17.20
N VAL A 14 0.12 9.41 -16.51
CA VAL A 14 -0.10 8.01 -16.92
C VAL A 14 -0.75 8.01 -18.29
N GLU A 15 -0.02 7.53 -19.29
CA GLU A 15 -0.62 7.36 -20.62
C GLU A 15 -1.71 6.28 -20.55
N ASN A 16 -2.94 6.67 -20.93
CA ASN A 16 -4.10 5.79 -20.97
C ASN A 16 -4.36 5.01 -19.65
N PRO A 17 -4.58 5.68 -18.52
CA PRO A 17 -4.86 5.01 -17.27
C PRO A 17 -6.15 4.19 -17.35
N LYS A 18 -6.13 3.05 -16.66
CA LYS A 18 -7.27 2.14 -16.58
C LYS A 18 -7.70 2.02 -15.13
N LEU A 19 -9.00 2.03 -14.89
CA LEU A 19 -9.57 1.75 -13.57
C LEU A 19 -10.32 0.43 -13.61
N VAL A 20 -10.01 -0.49 -12.73
CA VAL A 20 -10.86 -1.63 -12.45
C VAL A 20 -11.39 -1.53 -11.02
N ILE A 21 -12.69 -1.61 -10.87
CA ILE A 21 -13.36 -1.71 -9.57
C ILE A 21 -13.79 -3.16 -9.39
N ILE A 22 -13.31 -3.79 -8.34
CA ILE A 22 -13.54 -5.20 -8.04
C ILE A 22 -14.45 -5.27 -6.84
N THR A 23 -15.60 -5.90 -6.98
CA THR A 23 -16.62 -5.90 -5.92
C THR A 23 -17.48 -7.16 -5.92
N ASP A 24 -17.94 -7.53 -4.72
CA ASP A 24 -19.03 -8.49 -4.49
C ASP A 24 -20.38 -7.79 -4.18
N GLU A 25 -20.40 -6.46 -4.13
CA GLU A 25 -21.56 -5.68 -3.75
C GLU A 25 -22.64 -5.69 -4.87
N PRO A 26 -23.90 -5.94 -4.53
CA PRO A 26 -24.99 -5.80 -5.48
C PRO A 26 -25.16 -4.33 -5.91
N GLU A 27 -25.41 -4.06 -7.19
CA GLU A 27 -25.59 -2.70 -7.74
C GLU A 27 -26.69 -1.88 -7.04
N LYS A 28 -27.71 -2.56 -6.51
CA LYS A 28 -28.82 -1.93 -5.76
C LYS A 28 -28.48 -1.64 -4.29
N ALA A 29 -27.33 -2.08 -3.80
CA ALA A 29 -26.94 -1.83 -2.42
C ALA A 29 -26.50 -0.37 -2.24
N LYS A 30 -26.89 0.25 -1.10
CA LYS A 30 -26.40 1.60 -0.75
C LYS A 30 -24.87 1.70 -0.76
N THR A 31 -24.19 0.61 -0.41
CA THR A 31 -22.73 0.53 -0.42
C THR A 31 -22.11 0.58 -1.82
N PHE A 32 -22.90 0.33 -2.87
CA PHE A 32 -22.45 0.44 -4.25
C PHE A 32 -22.23 1.91 -4.70
N HIS A 33 -22.75 2.88 -3.96
CA HIS A 33 -22.62 4.31 -4.24
C HIS A 33 -21.18 4.72 -4.59
N THR A 34 -20.20 4.31 -3.77
CA THR A 34 -18.79 4.67 -4.02
C THR A 34 -18.26 4.07 -5.32
N ALA A 35 -18.62 2.82 -5.65
CA ALA A 35 -18.22 2.19 -6.92
C ALA A 35 -18.81 2.92 -8.13
N ASP A 36 -20.09 3.30 -8.06
CA ASP A 36 -20.77 4.06 -9.10
C ASP A 36 -20.15 5.46 -9.28
N ARG A 37 -19.91 6.18 -8.19
CA ARG A 37 -19.25 7.50 -8.21
C ARG A 37 -17.86 7.45 -8.83
N LEU A 38 -17.04 6.47 -8.46
CA LEU A 38 -15.71 6.29 -9.05
C LEU A 38 -15.78 6.02 -10.56
N GLN A 39 -16.76 5.24 -11.04
CA GLN A 39 -16.96 5.02 -12.48
C GLN A 39 -17.34 6.31 -13.21
N GLN A 40 -18.26 7.09 -12.63
CA GLN A 40 -18.68 8.37 -13.18
C GLN A 40 -17.51 9.35 -13.32
N GLU A 41 -16.67 9.46 -12.29
CA GLU A 41 -15.51 10.34 -12.31
C GLU A 41 -14.40 9.81 -13.24
N ALA A 42 -14.15 8.51 -13.31
CA ALA A 42 -13.24 7.92 -14.28
C ALA A 42 -13.64 8.23 -15.72
N LYS A 43 -14.96 8.15 -16.03
CA LYS A 43 -15.50 8.52 -17.34
C LYS A 43 -15.24 9.99 -17.68
N LYS A 44 -15.41 10.91 -16.71
CA LYS A 44 -15.14 12.35 -16.90
C LYS A 44 -13.65 12.63 -17.15
N LEU A 45 -12.76 11.86 -16.51
CA LEU A 45 -11.31 11.92 -16.72
C LEU A 45 -10.85 11.28 -18.03
N GLY A 46 -11.76 10.65 -18.79
CA GLY A 46 -11.42 9.93 -20.02
C GLY A 46 -10.71 8.60 -19.80
N TRP A 47 -10.75 8.06 -18.58
CA TRP A 47 -10.12 6.79 -18.26
C TRP A 47 -10.92 5.61 -18.80
N LYS A 48 -10.24 4.57 -19.25
CA LYS A 48 -10.87 3.29 -19.50
C LYS A 48 -11.20 2.63 -18.16
N TYR A 49 -12.46 2.27 -17.91
CA TYR A 49 -12.87 1.67 -16.64
C TYR A 49 -13.64 0.36 -16.85
N TYR A 50 -13.61 -0.50 -15.83
CA TYR A 50 -14.29 -1.78 -15.80
C TYR A 50 -14.78 -2.11 -14.39
N LEU A 51 -16.02 -2.50 -14.25
CA LEU A 51 -16.57 -3.03 -13.01
C LEU A 51 -16.52 -4.55 -13.07
N TYR A 52 -15.62 -5.14 -12.30
CA TYR A 52 -15.50 -6.59 -12.20
C TYR A 52 -16.28 -7.12 -11.01
N LYS A 53 -17.21 -8.05 -11.28
CA LYS A 53 -18.05 -8.69 -10.26
C LYS A 53 -17.42 -10.00 -9.81
N LEU A 54 -17.01 -10.08 -8.54
CA LEU A 54 -16.45 -11.29 -7.96
C LEU A 54 -17.43 -12.47 -8.00
N THR A 55 -18.73 -12.19 -7.86
CA THR A 55 -19.76 -13.21 -8.01
C THR A 55 -20.17 -13.33 -9.47
N GLY A 56 -19.88 -14.45 -10.10
CA GLY A 56 -20.19 -14.73 -11.50
C GLY A 56 -19.14 -14.25 -12.50
N GLY A 57 -18.11 -13.52 -12.06
CA GLY A 57 -16.94 -13.21 -12.87
C GLY A 57 -15.92 -14.33 -12.90
N TYR A 58 -15.06 -14.32 -13.92
CA TYR A 58 -13.92 -15.23 -14.03
C TYR A 58 -12.69 -14.52 -14.59
N THR A 59 -11.52 -15.12 -14.44
CA THR A 59 -10.26 -14.61 -14.98
C THR A 59 -9.71 -15.58 -16.02
N SER A 60 -9.08 -15.04 -17.07
CA SER A 60 -8.35 -15.84 -18.05
C SER A 60 -6.89 -15.39 -18.14
N TYR A 61 -6.03 -16.32 -18.55
CA TYR A 61 -4.62 -16.07 -18.82
C TYR A 61 -4.23 -16.78 -20.11
N GLU A 62 -3.85 -16.02 -21.12
CA GLU A 62 -3.46 -16.50 -22.43
C GLU A 62 -2.34 -15.63 -22.99
N ASP A 63 -1.27 -16.24 -23.49
CA ASP A 63 -0.12 -15.55 -24.10
C ASP A 63 0.48 -14.43 -23.25
N GLY A 64 0.56 -14.63 -21.92
CA GLY A 64 1.07 -13.63 -20.99
C GLY A 64 0.08 -12.52 -20.65
N ILE A 65 -1.15 -12.56 -21.20
CA ILE A 65 -2.18 -11.54 -21.00
C ILE A 65 -3.24 -12.04 -20.03
N ARG A 66 -3.47 -11.27 -18.97
CA ARG A 66 -4.57 -11.53 -18.02
C ARG A 66 -5.78 -10.70 -18.36
N ARG A 67 -6.95 -11.31 -18.28
CA ARG A 67 -8.23 -10.66 -18.50
C ARG A 67 -9.21 -10.96 -17.38
N LEU A 68 -10.05 -10.00 -17.10
CA LEU A 68 -11.21 -10.13 -16.23
C LEU A 68 -12.46 -10.19 -17.08
N HIS A 69 -13.31 -11.13 -16.79
CA HIS A 69 -14.58 -11.33 -17.51
C HIS A 69 -15.74 -11.30 -16.53
N ASN A 70 -16.75 -10.50 -16.82
CA ASN A 70 -18.07 -10.69 -16.23
C ASN A 70 -18.85 -11.75 -17.04
N LYS A 71 -19.99 -12.15 -16.52
CA LYS A 71 -20.91 -13.01 -17.27
C LYS A 71 -21.22 -12.37 -18.63
N ASP A 72 -21.18 -13.16 -19.70
CA ASP A 72 -21.47 -12.75 -21.08
C ASP A 72 -20.46 -11.73 -21.69
N ASP A 73 -19.30 -11.52 -21.07
CA ASP A 73 -18.21 -10.68 -21.59
C ASP A 73 -17.06 -11.56 -22.13
N GLU A 74 -17.18 -11.95 -23.40
CA GLU A 74 -16.19 -12.81 -24.07
C GLU A 74 -14.83 -12.12 -24.26
N LYS A 75 -14.80 -10.79 -24.49
CA LYS A 75 -13.56 -10.06 -24.73
C LYS A 75 -12.74 -9.84 -23.48
N GLY A 76 -13.41 -9.64 -22.36
CA GLY A 76 -12.81 -9.34 -21.09
C GLY A 76 -12.04 -8.02 -21.06
N PHE A 77 -11.62 -7.64 -19.87
CA PHE A 77 -10.83 -6.44 -19.60
C PHE A 77 -9.37 -6.83 -19.34
N VAL A 78 -8.45 -6.31 -20.16
CA VAL A 78 -7.01 -6.54 -20.02
C VAL A 78 -6.45 -5.75 -18.85
N VAL A 79 -5.84 -6.46 -17.91
CA VAL A 79 -5.15 -5.90 -16.75
C VAL A 79 -3.65 -5.82 -17.04
N ASP A 80 -3.04 -4.68 -16.78
CA ASP A 80 -1.61 -4.43 -16.96
C ASP A 80 -1.08 -3.39 -15.96
N LYS A 81 0.20 -3.04 -16.07
CA LYS A 81 0.87 -2.05 -15.21
C LYS A 81 0.28 -0.63 -15.25
N ASN A 82 -0.58 -0.33 -16.23
CA ASN A 82 -1.31 0.96 -16.32
C ASN A 82 -2.70 0.88 -15.70
N THR A 83 -2.99 -0.18 -14.95
CA THR A 83 -4.26 -0.40 -14.27
C THR A 83 -4.17 -0.03 -12.80
N ILE A 84 -5.18 0.69 -12.31
CA ILE A 84 -5.47 0.88 -10.89
C ILE A 84 -6.62 -0.06 -10.56
N ALA A 85 -6.42 -0.90 -9.55
CA ALA A 85 -7.45 -1.81 -9.05
C ALA A 85 -7.94 -1.33 -7.69
N ILE A 86 -9.22 -1.02 -7.57
CA ILE A 86 -9.88 -0.63 -6.32
C ILE A 86 -10.78 -1.79 -5.87
N PHE A 87 -10.46 -2.35 -4.71
CA PHE A 87 -11.22 -3.45 -4.12
C PHE A 87 -12.30 -2.92 -3.19
N ARG A 88 -13.54 -3.39 -3.42
CA ARG A 88 -14.74 -2.95 -2.70
C ARG A 88 -15.47 -4.14 -2.11
N GLY A 89 -16.12 -3.94 -0.95
CA GLY A 89 -16.91 -4.98 -0.30
C GLY A 89 -16.07 -6.00 0.48
N SER A 90 -16.54 -7.24 0.56
CA SER A 90 -15.96 -8.28 1.42
C SER A 90 -15.09 -9.27 0.61
N VAL A 91 -14.03 -8.76 -0.02
CA VAL A 91 -13.11 -9.57 -0.87
C VAL A 91 -12.52 -10.76 -0.10
N VAL A 92 -12.29 -10.62 1.21
CA VAL A 92 -11.77 -11.69 2.09
C VAL A 92 -12.72 -12.87 2.31
N ARG A 93 -13.94 -12.80 1.77
CA ARG A 93 -14.94 -13.85 1.94
C ARG A 93 -14.53 -15.19 1.33
N ARG A 94 -13.63 -15.17 0.33
CA ARG A 94 -13.09 -16.38 -0.34
C ARG A 94 -11.61 -16.21 -0.59
N ASP A 95 -10.84 -17.25 -0.37
CA ASP A 95 -9.40 -17.26 -0.65
C ASP A 95 -9.11 -16.99 -2.13
N SER A 96 -9.91 -17.58 -3.03
CA SER A 96 -9.79 -17.33 -4.48
C SER A 96 -9.97 -15.85 -4.87
N TRP A 97 -10.74 -15.07 -4.12
CA TRP A 97 -10.88 -13.65 -4.34
C TRP A 97 -9.64 -12.88 -3.88
N MET A 98 -9.05 -13.30 -2.76
CA MET A 98 -7.78 -12.75 -2.29
C MET A 98 -6.62 -13.12 -3.21
N ASP A 99 -6.69 -14.27 -3.89
CA ASP A 99 -5.71 -14.65 -4.90
C ASP A 99 -5.76 -13.75 -6.14
N ILE A 100 -6.92 -13.18 -6.48
CA ILE A 100 -7.02 -12.15 -7.52
C ILE A 100 -6.23 -10.89 -7.11
N VAL A 101 -6.28 -10.49 -5.83
CA VAL A 101 -5.45 -9.38 -5.33
C VAL A 101 -3.97 -9.69 -5.49
N SER A 102 -3.53 -10.88 -5.06
CA SER A 102 -2.13 -11.32 -5.19
C SER A 102 -1.67 -11.39 -6.65
N MET A 103 -2.55 -11.85 -7.54
CA MET A 103 -2.29 -11.87 -8.98
C MET A 103 -2.01 -10.45 -9.50
N PHE A 104 -2.82 -9.47 -9.11
CA PHE A 104 -2.64 -8.09 -9.52
C PHE A 104 -1.35 -7.48 -8.98
N GLU A 105 -1.01 -7.73 -7.71
CA GLU A 105 0.25 -7.29 -7.13
C GLU A 105 1.45 -7.87 -7.88
N LYS A 106 1.39 -9.16 -8.25
CA LYS A 106 2.42 -9.82 -9.05
C LYS A 106 2.56 -9.18 -10.45
N ASP A 107 1.44 -8.81 -11.07
CA ASP A 107 1.40 -8.18 -12.39
C ASP A 107 1.67 -6.66 -12.33
N LYS A 108 2.12 -6.14 -11.17
CA LYS A 108 2.47 -4.72 -10.97
C LYS A 108 1.32 -3.75 -11.19
N VAL A 109 0.11 -4.20 -10.97
CA VAL A 109 -1.09 -3.35 -10.91
C VAL A 109 -1.03 -2.50 -9.64
N CYS A 110 -1.46 -1.26 -9.71
CA CYS A 110 -1.62 -0.42 -8.53
C CYS A 110 -2.87 -0.85 -7.75
N CYS A 111 -2.68 -1.67 -6.71
CA CYS A 111 -3.77 -2.18 -5.88
C CYS A 111 -4.13 -1.21 -4.75
N ILE A 112 -5.41 -0.86 -4.64
CA ILE A 112 -5.97 0.01 -3.61
C ILE A 112 -7.06 -0.77 -2.85
N ASN A 113 -6.71 -1.41 -1.73
CA ASN A 113 -5.39 -1.51 -1.11
C ASN A 113 -4.73 -2.87 -1.43
N SER A 114 -3.52 -3.08 -0.92
CA SER A 114 -2.79 -4.34 -1.04
C SER A 114 -3.50 -5.49 -0.31
N ARG A 115 -3.14 -6.73 -0.65
CA ARG A 115 -3.62 -7.94 0.06
C ARG A 115 -3.36 -7.83 1.56
N ASP A 116 -2.14 -7.48 1.95
CA ASP A 116 -1.75 -7.33 3.35
C ASP A 116 -2.65 -6.32 4.09
N CYS A 117 -2.86 -5.14 3.52
CA CYS A 117 -3.76 -4.14 4.08
C CYS A 117 -5.20 -4.65 4.23
N ILE A 118 -5.72 -5.33 3.21
CA ILE A 118 -7.08 -5.88 3.23
C ILE A 118 -7.22 -6.93 4.34
N GLU A 119 -6.27 -7.86 4.47
CA GLU A 119 -6.27 -8.91 5.48
C GLU A 119 -6.16 -8.36 6.90
N ILE A 120 -5.27 -7.38 7.12
CA ILE A 120 -5.14 -6.73 8.42
C ILE A 120 -6.44 -6.01 8.81
N CYS A 121 -6.96 -5.16 7.92
CA CYS A 121 -8.13 -4.33 8.22
C CYS A 121 -9.44 -5.11 8.37
N THR A 122 -9.51 -6.32 7.83
CA THR A 122 -10.73 -7.15 7.93
C THR A 122 -10.86 -7.84 9.27
N ASP A 123 -9.74 -8.05 9.93
CA ASP A 123 -9.68 -8.71 11.23
C ASP A 123 -9.37 -7.68 12.33
N LYS A 124 -10.30 -7.50 13.27
CA LYS A 124 -10.20 -6.47 14.32
C LYS A 124 -9.02 -6.69 15.26
N TYR A 125 -8.68 -7.95 15.52
CA TYR A 125 -7.54 -8.26 16.39
C TYR A 125 -6.22 -8.03 15.70
N ARG A 126 -6.08 -8.43 14.42
CA ARG A 126 -4.91 -8.11 13.61
C ARG A 126 -4.70 -6.60 13.48
N THR A 127 -5.78 -5.85 13.24
CA THR A 127 -5.74 -4.39 13.23
C THR A 127 -5.23 -3.85 14.57
N SER A 128 -5.78 -4.34 15.69
CA SER A 128 -5.38 -3.92 17.05
C SER A 128 -3.89 -4.16 17.31
N ILE A 129 -3.35 -5.34 16.93
CA ILE A 129 -1.92 -5.65 17.05
C ILE A 129 -1.09 -4.63 16.26
N LYS A 130 -1.46 -4.36 15.00
CA LYS A 130 -0.72 -3.42 14.15
C LYS A 130 -0.75 -1.99 14.69
N LEU A 131 -1.87 -1.55 15.20
CA LEU A 131 -1.98 -0.24 15.85
C LEU A 131 -1.11 -0.18 17.12
N ALA A 132 -1.08 -1.24 17.92
CA ALA A 132 -0.23 -1.34 19.10
C ALA A 132 1.27 -1.33 18.77
N ASP A 133 1.70 -2.03 17.71
CA ASP A 133 3.09 -2.02 17.20
C ASP A 133 3.58 -0.60 16.87
N TYR A 134 2.65 0.29 16.51
CA TYR A 134 2.93 1.70 16.24
C TYR A 134 2.72 2.61 17.45
N GLY A 135 2.43 2.04 18.64
CA GLY A 135 2.21 2.79 19.88
C GLY A 135 0.95 3.67 19.86
N LEU A 136 -0.05 3.31 19.08
CA LEU A 136 -1.33 4.01 19.00
C LEU A 136 -2.22 3.63 20.18
N ARG A 137 -2.87 4.64 20.79
CA ARG A 137 -3.79 4.42 21.90
C ARG A 137 -5.05 3.72 21.43
N GLN A 138 -5.46 2.68 22.13
CA GLN A 138 -6.66 1.90 21.86
C GLN A 138 -7.43 1.66 23.17
N PRO A 139 -8.73 1.34 23.13
CA PRO A 139 -9.41 0.76 24.27
C PRO A 139 -8.74 -0.56 24.66
N LYS A 140 -8.65 -0.86 25.96
CA LYS A 140 -8.15 -2.15 26.44
C LYS A 140 -8.94 -3.28 25.79
N SER A 141 -8.26 -4.32 25.32
CA SER A 141 -8.91 -5.41 24.59
C SER A 141 -8.26 -6.76 24.90
N SER A 142 -9.07 -7.81 24.96
CA SER A 142 -8.61 -9.20 25.09
C SER A 142 -9.26 -10.07 24.03
N LEU A 143 -8.48 -10.97 23.44
CA LEU A 143 -8.95 -12.00 22.53
C LEU A 143 -9.45 -13.20 23.33
N ILE A 144 -10.62 -13.70 22.99
CA ILE A 144 -11.22 -14.91 23.54
C ILE A 144 -11.24 -15.95 22.43
N THR A 145 -10.41 -16.97 22.56
CA THR A 145 -10.32 -18.11 21.63
C THR A 145 -10.98 -19.36 22.20
N ASP A 146 -11.32 -19.33 23.51
CA ASP A 146 -12.02 -20.37 24.21
C ASP A 146 -13.05 -19.74 25.15
N LYS A 147 -14.29 -20.22 25.07
CA LYS A 147 -15.41 -19.75 25.89
C LYS A 147 -15.14 -19.82 27.40
N GLU A 148 -14.39 -20.84 27.84
CA GLU A 148 -14.09 -21.06 29.25
C GLU A 148 -13.23 -19.94 29.84
N ASN A 149 -12.46 -19.24 29.00
CA ASN A 149 -11.57 -18.13 29.35
C ASN A 149 -12.24 -16.74 29.24
N ALA A 150 -13.51 -16.65 28.83
CA ALA A 150 -14.16 -15.37 28.57
C ALA A 150 -14.22 -14.46 29.80
N LEU A 151 -14.55 -14.99 30.97
CA LEU A 151 -14.58 -14.21 32.23
C LEU A 151 -13.17 -13.79 32.64
N GLN A 152 -12.17 -14.66 32.48
CA GLN A 152 -10.79 -14.34 32.80
C GLN A 152 -10.23 -13.27 31.85
N ALA A 153 -10.56 -13.36 30.57
CA ALA A 153 -10.21 -12.36 29.58
C ALA A 153 -10.79 -10.97 29.91
N PHE A 154 -12.04 -10.92 30.42
CA PHE A 154 -12.65 -9.70 30.91
C PHE A 154 -11.94 -9.17 32.17
N GLU A 155 -11.68 -10.02 33.15
CA GLU A 155 -11.01 -9.62 34.41
C GLU A 155 -9.61 -9.03 34.13
N ASN A 156 -8.91 -9.58 33.19
CA ASN A 156 -7.57 -9.07 32.75
C ASN A 156 -7.61 -7.70 32.07
N LEU A 157 -8.78 -7.22 31.62
CA LEU A 157 -8.90 -5.86 31.09
C LEU A 157 -8.78 -4.78 32.16
N ASP A 158 -9.00 -5.15 33.45
CA ASP A 158 -9.02 -4.20 34.54
C ASP A 158 -9.94 -2.99 34.23
N THR A 159 -11.19 -3.29 33.91
CA THR A 159 -12.27 -2.34 33.61
C THR A 159 -13.61 -2.82 34.14
N ASP A 160 -14.53 -1.88 34.31
CA ASP A 160 -15.88 -2.18 34.71
C ASP A 160 -16.82 -2.42 33.53
N PHE A 161 -17.99 -3.01 33.81
CA PHE A 161 -19.08 -3.02 32.85
C PHE A 161 -19.67 -1.60 32.67
N PRO A 162 -20.19 -1.26 31.49
CA PRO A 162 -20.34 -2.13 30.32
C PRO A 162 -19.04 -2.34 29.53
N VAL A 163 -18.98 -3.43 28.75
CA VAL A 163 -17.93 -3.69 27.80
C VAL A 163 -18.49 -3.93 26.38
N ILE A 164 -17.66 -3.82 25.39
CA ILE A 164 -18.01 -4.13 24.01
C ILE A 164 -17.44 -5.50 23.65
N MET A 165 -18.29 -6.38 23.12
CA MET A 165 -17.87 -7.64 22.54
C MET A 165 -18.02 -7.56 21.01
N LYS A 166 -17.04 -8.08 20.27
CA LYS A 166 -17.01 -8.05 18.82
C LYS A 166 -16.61 -9.42 18.26
N THR A 167 -17.26 -9.84 17.17
CA THR A 167 -16.68 -10.89 16.32
C THR A 167 -15.48 -10.31 15.59
N LEU A 168 -14.43 -11.13 15.34
CA LEU A 168 -13.20 -10.63 14.70
C LEU A 168 -13.47 -10.13 13.26
N ARG A 169 -14.31 -10.86 12.53
CA ARG A 169 -14.72 -10.50 11.16
C ARG A 169 -16.15 -10.01 11.17
N GLY A 170 -16.41 -8.91 10.48
CA GLY A 170 -17.74 -8.30 10.38
C GLY A 170 -17.63 -6.83 9.98
N SER A 171 -18.74 -6.28 9.48
CA SER A 171 -18.79 -4.88 9.03
C SER A 171 -20.13 -4.24 9.43
N LYS A 172 -20.19 -2.90 9.39
CA LYS A 172 -21.42 -2.10 9.62
C LYS A 172 -22.07 -2.30 10.99
N GLY A 173 -21.27 -2.65 12.01
CA GLY A 173 -21.77 -2.87 13.37
C GLY A 173 -22.48 -4.21 13.59
N VAL A 174 -22.49 -5.10 12.59
CA VAL A 174 -22.94 -6.48 12.76
C VAL A 174 -21.89 -7.24 13.57
N GLY A 175 -22.31 -7.96 14.63
CA GLY A 175 -21.40 -8.66 15.55
C GLY A 175 -20.72 -7.75 16.57
N VAL A 176 -21.25 -6.56 16.84
CA VAL A 176 -20.84 -5.68 17.96
C VAL A 176 -21.94 -5.67 19.00
N LEU A 177 -21.63 -6.10 20.21
CA LEU A 177 -22.56 -6.30 21.32
C LEU A 177 -22.13 -5.44 22.50
N PHE A 178 -23.13 -4.87 23.18
CA PHE A 178 -22.95 -4.11 24.42
C PHE A 178 -23.32 -5.01 25.60
N ILE A 179 -22.39 -5.25 26.49
CA ILE A 179 -22.51 -6.21 27.59
C ILE A 179 -22.47 -5.46 28.93
N GLU A 180 -23.50 -5.59 29.70
CA GLU A 180 -23.70 -4.83 30.95
C GLU A 180 -23.38 -5.62 32.23
N SER A 181 -23.10 -6.93 32.10
CA SER A 181 -22.86 -7.77 33.28
C SER A 181 -22.08 -9.03 32.95
N LYS A 182 -21.45 -9.66 33.97
CA LYS A 182 -20.77 -10.97 33.84
C LYS A 182 -21.73 -12.06 33.36
N ILE A 183 -22.97 -12.08 33.81
CA ILE A 183 -23.98 -13.06 33.38
C ILE A 183 -24.31 -12.84 31.91
N GLY A 184 -24.41 -11.59 31.45
CA GLY A 184 -24.63 -11.25 30.06
C GLY A 184 -23.44 -11.70 29.17
N LEU A 185 -22.22 -11.48 29.64
CA LEU A 185 -20.99 -11.91 28.96
C LEU A 185 -21.00 -13.43 28.76
N ASP A 186 -21.16 -14.19 29.82
CA ASP A 186 -21.17 -15.65 29.79
C ASP A 186 -22.29 -16.19 28.87
N SER A 187 -23.49 -15.67 28.99
CA SER A 187 -24.65 -16.09 28.19
C SER A 187 -24.43 -15.86 26.68
N ILE A 188 -23.86 -14.74 26.30
CA ILE A 188 -23.59 -14.40 24.89
C ILE A 188 -22.47 -15.27 24.33
N VAL A 189 -21.40 -15.48 25.09
CA VAL A 189 -20.29 -16.34 24.67
C VAL A 189 -20.77 -17.77 24.44
N GLN A 190 -21.60 -18.31 25.36
CA GLN A 190 -22.20 -19.65 25.20
C GLN A 190 -23.10 -19.73 23.96
N LEU A 191 -23.89 -18.68 23.68
CA LEU A 191 -24.78 -18.63 22.53
C LEU A 191 -23.98 -18.62 21.22
N ILE A 192 -22.95 -17.80 21.11
CA ILE A 192 -22.11 -17.70 19.92
C ILE A 192 -21.38 -19.02 19.69
N ASN A 193 -20.76 -19.58 20.73
CA ASN A 193 -20.04 -20.85 20.64
C ASN A 193 -20.95 -22.04 20.25
N LYS A 194 -22.24 -21.98 20.63
CA LYS A 194 -23.20 -23.00 20.17
C LYS A 194 -23.50 -22.92 18.68
N GLN A 195 -23.39 -21.74 18.08
CA GLN A 195 -23.61 -21.52 16.65
C GLN A 195 -22.35 -21.78 15.83
N ASP A 196 -21.19 -21.47 16.38
CA ASP A 196 -19.88 -21.58 15.77
C ASP A 196 -18.84 -21.85 16.87
N GLU A 197 -18.40 -23.11 16.98
CA GLU A 197 -17.47 -23.55 18.04
C GLU A 197 -16.08 -22.93 17.88
N ASP A 198 -15.73 -22.53 16.66
CA ASP A 198 -14.44 -21.92 16.30
C ASP A 198 -14.51 -20.38 16.29
N ALA A 199 -15.58 -19.78 16.79
CA ALA A 199 -15.75 -18.34 16.79
C ALA A 199 -14.83 -17.64 17.81
N ASP A 200 -13.81 -16.95 17.31
CA ASP A 200 -13.00 -16.04 18.11
C ASP A 200 -13.76 -14.73 18.39
N LEU A 201 -13.63 -14.22 19.61
CA LEU A 201 -14.28 -13.00 20.06
C LEU A 201 -13.27 -12.01 20.63
N LEU A 202 -13.54 -10.72 20.46
CA LEU A 202 -12.79 -9.64 21.09
C LEU A 202 -13.66 -8.98 22.14
N VAL A 203 -13.26 -9.02 23.43
CA VAL A 203 -13.83 -8.20 24.48
C VAL A 203 -13.00 -6.93 24.65
N GLN A 204 -13.68 -5.79 24.75
CA GLN A 204 -13.03 -4.48 24.74
C GLN A 204 -13.68 -3.54 25.74
N GLU A 205 -12.85 -2.71 26.39
CA GLU A 205 -13.29 -1.60 27.24
C GLU A 205 -14.28 -0.69 26.48
N TYR A 206 -15.37 -0.29 27.15
CA TYR A 206 -16.29 0.68 26.56
C TYR A 206 -15.85 2.11 26.87
N ILE A 207 -15.50 2.85 25.85
CA ILE A 207 -15.20 4.28 25.97
C ILE A 207 -16.48 5.08 25.71
N LYS A 208 -17.03 5.67 26.77
CA LYS A 208 -18.23 6.51 26.67
C LYS A 208 -17.93 7.78 25.88
N THR A 209 -18.73 8.03 24.85
CA THR A 209 -18.60 9.19 23.98
C THR A 209 -19.95 9.62 23.41
N ASP A 210 -20.07 10.88 23.02
CA ASP A 210 -21.24 11.40 22.33
C ASP A 210 -21.13 11.27 20.79
N TYR A 211 -19.93 11.04 20.30
CA TYR A 211 -19.66 10.84 18.86
C TYR A 211 -18.33 10.12 18.65
N ASP A 212 -18.21 9.45 17.53
CA ASP A 212 -16.92 9.01 17.01
C ASP A 212 -16.52 9.84 15.77
N VAL A 213 -15.29 9.67 15.35
CA VAL A 213 -14.72 10.40 14.22
C VAL A 213 -14.23 9.41 13.19
N ARG A 214 -14.63 9.60 11.93
CA ARG A 214 -14.07 8.89 10.77
C ARG A 214 -13.22 9.83 9.94
N VAL A 215 -12.00 9.40 9.61
CA VAL A 215 -11.03 10.16 8.84
C VAL A 215 -10.65 9.37 7.61
N LEU A 216 -10.84 9.93 6.43
CA LEU A 216 -10.28 9.36 5.21
C LEU A 216 -8.81 9.79 5.08
N VAL A 217 -7.94 8.82 4.94
CA VAL A 217 -6.51 9.02 4.68
C VAL A 217 -6.22 8.52 3.27
N LEU A 218 -5.57 9.35 2.46
CA LEU A 218 -5.16 9.04 1.10
C LEU A 218 -3.68 9.40 0.91
N GLY A 219 -2.85 8.42 0.57
CA GLY A 219 -1.43 8.65 0.32
C GLY A 219 -0.68 9.30 1.49
N GLY A 220 -1.03 8.92 2.73
CA GLY A 220 -0.40 9.46 3.92
C GLY A 220 -0.82 10.89 4.30
N LYS A 221 -1.94 11.36 3.76
CA LYS A 221 -2.54 12.67 4.11
C LYS A 221 -4.01 12.52 4.45
N VAL A 222 -4.50 13.33 5.38
CA VAL A 222 -5.93 13.41 5.67
C VAL A 222 -6.64 14.04 4.47
N LEU A 223 -7.57 13.30 3.87
CA LEU A 223 -8.38 13.75 2.74
C LEU A 223 -9.64 14.46 3.21
N ALA A 224 -10.38 13.85 4.12
CA ALA A 224 -11.65 14.36 4.64
C ALA A 224 -11.95 13.76 6.02
N THR A 225 -12.82 14.44 6.77
CA THR A 225 -13.15 14.06 8.14
C THR A 225 -14.64 14.23 8.39
N MET A 226 -15.21 13.35 9.23
CA MET A 226 -16.57 13.53 9.72
C MET A 226 -16.68 13.02 11.15
N LYS A 227 -17.46 13.71 11.96
CA LYS A 227 -17.98 13.17 13.22
C LYS A 227 -19.32 12.49 12.97
N ARG A 228 -19.56 11.41 13.68
CA ARG A 228 -20.81 10.64 13.63
C ARG A 228 -21.40 10.62 15.04
N PRO A 229 -22.47 11.39 15.30
CA PRO A 229 -23.12 11.37 16.60
C PRO A 229 -23.65 9.99 16.98
N VAL A 230 -23.51 9.64 18.26
CA VAL A 230 -24.14 8.43 18.81
C VAL A 230 -25.65 8.61 18.80
N ILE A 231 -26.37 7.61 18.34
CA ILE A 231 -27.82 7.65 18.25
C ILE A 231 -28.43 7.50 19.65
N LYS A 232 -29.39 8.34 20.02
CA LYS A 232 -30.04 8.25 21.32
C LYS A 232 -30.68 6.86 21.54
N GLY A 233 -30.22 6.16 22.57
CA GLY A 233 -30.67 4.80 22.88
C GLY A 233 -29.85 3.69 22.21
N ASP A 234 -28.79 4.02 21.48
CA ASP A 234 -27.78 3.10 20.99
C ASP A 234 -26.40 3.51 21.54
N PHE A 235 -25.43 2.61 21.49
CA PHE A 235 -24.03 2.89 21.82
C PHE A 235 -23.19 3.10 20.55
N ARG A 236 -23.78 2.90 19.38
CA ARG A 236 -23.14 2.97 18.05
C ARG A 236 -23.41 4.31 17.37
N SER A 237 -22.47 4.74 16.54
CA SER A 237 -22.48 6.02 15.81
C SER A 237 -22.54 5.86 14.29
N ASN A 238 -22.97 4.68 13.79
CA ASN A 238 -22.94 4.38 12.36
C ASN A 238 -23.95 5.21 11.55
N VAL A 239 -23.47 5.90 10.51
CA VAL A 239 -24.30 6.65 9.53
C VAL A 239 -25.35 5.74 8.88
N SER A 240 -25.01 4.48 8.60
CA SER A 240 -25.95 3.49 8.05
C SER A 240 -27.18 3.24 8.93
N GLN A 241 -27.17 3.68 10.19
CA GLN A 241 -28.25 3.57 11.15
C GLN A 241 -28.98 4.89 11.41
N GLY A 242 -28.67 5.96 10.62
CA GLY A 242 -29.43 7.22 10.65
C GLY A 242 -28.77 8.39 11.38
N SER A 243 -27.49 8.27 11.81
CA SER A 243 -26.77 9.43 12.32
C SER A 243 -26.45 10.39 11.17
N LYS A 244 -26.64 11.71 11.37
CA LYS A 244 -26.23 12.72 10.39
C LYS A 244 -24.75 13.02 10.57
N PRO A 245 -23.90 12.74 9.58
CA PRO A 245 -22.50 13.08 9.67
C PRO A 245 -22.29 14.59 9.51
N GLU A 246 -21.30 15.14 10.22
CA GLU A 246 -20.91 16.54 10.14
C GLU A 246 -19.41 16.63 9.96
N GLU A 247 -18.92 17.58 9.17
CA GLU A 247 -17.50 17.83 9.03
C GLU A 247 -16.88 18.22 10.38
N LEU A 248 -15.70 17.68 10.69
CA LEU A 248 -14.98 17.97 11.91
C LEU A 248 -13.56 18.45 11.61
N LYS A 249 -13.17 19.58 12.20
CA LYS A 249 -11.76 20.00 12.20
C LYS A 249 -10.97 19.17 13.20
N LEU A 250 -9.95 18.46 12.72
CA LEU A 250 -9.02 17.71 13.55
C LEU A 250 -7.97 18.63 14.21
N THR A 251 -7.42 18.18 15.33
CA THR A 251 -6.20 18.71 15.92
C THR A 251 -4.97 18.14 15.19
N GLU A 252 -3.80 18.76 15.37
CA GLU A 252 -2.55 18.23 14.79
C GLU A 252 -2.24 16.82 15.29
N LEU A 253 -2.46 16.56 16.58
CA LEU A 253 -2.27 15.26 17.20
C LEU A 253 -3.18 14.19 16.56
N GLU A 254 -4.47 14.51 16.36
CA GLU A 254 -5.41 13.58 15.71
C GLU A 254 -5.03 13.30 14.25
N ILE A 255 -4.52 14.30 13.53
CA ILE A 255 -4.01 14.15 12.15
C ILE A 255 -2.82 13.19 12.14
N GLU A 256 -1.83 13.42 13.01
CA GLU A 256 -0.65 12.56 13.14
C GLU A 256 -1.02 11.11 13.45
N GLU A 257 -1.89 10.90 14.44
CA GLU A 257 -2.30 9.56 14.87
C GLU A 257 -3.10 8.84 13.76
N CYS A 258 -3.96 9.54 13.00
CA CYS A 258 -4.67 8.94 11.85
C CYS A 258 -3.73 8.55 10.71
N ILE A 259 -2.74 9.38 10.38
CA ILE A 259 -1.74 9.06 9.35
C ILE A 259 -0.90 7.85 9.79
N LYS A 260 -0.52 7.82 11.06
CA LYS A 260 0.22 6.71 11.67
C LYS A 260 -0.60 5.41 11.66
N ALA A 261 -1.91 5.48 11.93
CA ALA A 261 -2.80 4.33 11.86
C ALA A 261 -2.94 3.77 10.43
N ALA A 262 -3.10 4.63 9.42
CA ALA A 262 -3.12 4.23 8.02
C ALA A 262 -1.79 3.56 7.60
N LYS A 263 -0.65 4.11 8.06
CA LYS A 263 0.67 3.56 7.82
C LYS A 263 0.85 2.19 8.48
N ALA A 264 0.35 2.01 9.70
CA ALA A 264 0.45 0.74 10.45
C ALA A 264 -0.15 -0.45 9.68
N VAL A 265 -1.19 -0.21 8.89
CA VAL A 265 -1.84 -1.22 8.04
C VAL A 265 -1.37 -1.19 6.59
N ASN A 266 -0.33 -0.46 6.24
CA ASN A 266 0.15 -0.27 4.86
C ASN A 266 -0.95 0.26 3.91
N GLY A 267 -1.86 1.07 4.42
CA GLY A 267 -3.02 1.55 3.67
C GLY A 267 -2.74 2.80 2.83
N ILE A 268 -3.18 2.78 1.57
CA ILE A 268 -3.06 3.93 0.65
C ILE A 268 -4.31 4.79 0.75
N TRP A 269 -5.48 4.18 0.68
CA TRP A 269 -6.78 4.80 0.87
C TRP A 269 -7.55 4.04 1.94
N THR A 270 -7.64 4.62 3.13
CA THR A 270 -8.26 3.99 4.29
C THR A 270 -9.22 4.95 4.99
N ALA A 271 -10.14 4.40 5.78
CA ALA A 271 -10.84 5.15 6.81
C ALA A 271 -10.34 4.72 8.18
N VAL A 272 -9.91 5.68 8.98
CA VAL A 272 -9.53 5.51 10.37
C VAL A 272 -10.68 5.97 11.26
N ASP A 273 -11.15 5.10 12.13
CA ASP A 273 -12.20 5.42 13.10
C ASP A 273 -11.60 5.54 14.49
N PHE A 274 -11.91 6.63 15.18
CA PHE A 274 -11.44 6.85 16.54
C PHE A 274 -12.50 7.52 17.45
N ILE A 275 -12.36 7.32 18.74
CA ILE A 275 -13.08 8.07 19.77
C ILE A 275 -12.15 9.17 20.27
N PRO A 276 -12.58 10.44 20.25
CA PRO A 276 -11.75 11.55 20.74
C PRO A 276 -11.54 11.46 22.25
N SER A 277 -10.36 11.87 22.72
CA SER A 277 -10.09 12.03 24.13
C SER A 277 -10.79 13.29 24.69
N LYS A 278 -10.90 13.39 26.01
CA LYS A 278 -11.50 14.56 26.66
C LYS A 278 -10.74 15.85 26.35
N ASP A 279 -9.42 15.80 26.37
CA ASP A 279 -8.56 16.91 25.93
C ASP A 279 -7.93 16.53 24.58
N ARG A 280 -8.63 16.81 23.50
CA ARG A 280 -8.23 16.51 22.12
C ARG A 280 -6.86 17.10 21.71
N LYS A 281 -6.37 18.14 22.40
CA LYS A 281 -5.09 18.77 22.07
C LYS A 281 -3.90 18.15 22.78
N LYS A 282 -4.12 17.51 23.91
CA LYS A 282 -3.05 16.99 24.77
C LYS A 282 -3.01 15.47 24.83
N GLU A 283 -4.14 14.82 24.64
CA GLU A 283 -4.24 13.36 24.74
C GLU A 283 -4.55 12.74 23.37
N PRO A 284 -3.85 11.65 22.99
CA PRO A 284 -4.14 10.96 21.76
C PRO A 284 -5.55 10.33 21.81
N PRO A 285 -6.25 10.26 20.66
CA PRO A 285 -7.55 9.62 20.56
C PRO A 285 -7.45 8.10 20.76
N PHE A 286 -8.58 7.44 21.04
CA PHE A 286 -8.65 5.99 21.08
C PHE A 286 -8.95 5.46 19.67
N MET A 287 -7.97 4.81 19.03
CA MET A 287 -8.16 4.16 17.73
C MET A 287 -9.05 2.94 17.86
N ILE A 288 -10.09 2.85 17.04
CA ILE A 288 -11.10 1.78 17.07
C ILE A 288 -10.91 0.79 15.94
N GLU A 289 -10.77 1.26 14.72
CA GLU A 289 -10.57 0.42 13.53
C GLU A 289 -9.96 1.20 12.37
N VAL A 290 -9.39 0.46 11.42
CA VAL A 290 -8.98 0.99 10.12
C VAL A 290 -9.66 0.16 9.03
N ASN A 291 -10.32 0.83 8.09
CA ASN A 291 -11.03 0.19 7.00
C ASN A 291 -10.25 0.34 5.68
N SER A 292 -9.94 -0.78 5.03
CA SER A 292 -9.23 -0.82 3.74
C SER A 292 -10.12 -0.54 2.51
N SER A 293 -11.43 -0.46 2.71
CA SER A 293 -12.41 -0.24 1.62
C SER A 293 -13.48 0.78 2.05
N PRO A 294 -13.09 2.04 2.31
CA PRO A 294 -14.00 3.05 2.86
C PRO A 294 -15.05 3.48 1.85
N GLY A 295 -16.26 3.77 2.33
CA GLY A 295 -17.30 4.46 1.55
C GLY A 295 -17.06 5.96 1.50
N THR A 296 -17.48 6.61 0.42
CA THR A 296 -17.38 8.08 0.25
C THR A 296 -18.68 8.80 0.55
N GLU A 297 -19.85 8.12 0.52
CA GLU A 297 -21.19 8.72 0.63
C GLU A 297 -21.34 9.63 1.86
N GLY A 298 -21.14 9.10 3.07
CA GLY A 298 -21.26 9.90 4.29
C GLY A 298 -20.24 11.05 4.38
N MET A 299 -19.07 10.88 3.79
CA MET A 299 -18.04 11.92 3.74
C MET A 299 -18.41 13.03 2.74
N GLU A 300 -18.96 12.66 1.58
CA GLU A 300 -19.49 13.61 0.59
C GLU A 300 -20.71 14.37 1.16
N GLU A 301 -21.57 13.70 1.92
CA GLU A 301 -22.68 14.33 2.63
C GLU A 301 -22.21 15.34 3.70
N ALA A 302 -21.21 14.96 4.51
CA ALA A 302 -20.72 15.80 5.60
C ALA A 302 -19.95 17.04 5.12
N THR A 303 -19.22 16.91 4.00
CA THR A 303 -18.29 17.96 3.52
C THR A 303 -18.79 18.74 2.32
N GLY A 304 -19.82 18.25 1.62
CA GLY A 304 -20.27 18.82 0.34
C GLY A 304 -19.26 18.66 -0.80
N ARG A 305 -18.14 17.92 -0.60
CA ARG A 305 -17.06 17.73 -1.57
C ARG A 305 -17.27 16.47 -2.40
N ASN A 306 -16.73 16.44 -3.61
CA ASN A 306 -16.70 15.23 -4.44
C ASN A 306 -15.44 14.41 -4.13
N ILE A 307 -15.52 13.61 -3.06
CA ILE A 307 -14.41 12.81 -2.56
C ILE A 307 -13.95 11.77 -3.59
N SER A 308 -14.88 11.16 -4.32
CA SER A 308 -14.57 10.19 -5.37
C SER A 308 -13.72 10.79 -6.49
N LYS A 309 -13.99 12.05 -6.87
CA LYS A 309 -13.17 12.81 -7.82
C LYS A 309 -11.76 13.03 -7.28
N GLU A 310 -11.63 13.51 -6.04
CA GLU A 310 -10.33 13.81 -5.43
C GLU A 310 -9.45 12.57 -5.31
N ILE A 311 -10.05 11.40 -5.04
CA ILE A 311 -9.34 10.12 -5.02
C ILE A 311 -8.76 9.80 -6.41
N LEU A 312 -9.54 9.92 -7.48
CA LEU A 312 -9.04 9.63 -8.82
C LEU A 312 -8.04 10.67 -9.30
N GLU A 313 -8.22 11.95 -8.98
CA GLU A 313 -7.26 13.01 -9.28
C GLU A 313 -5.91 12.76 -8.61
N TYR A 314 -5.87 12.24 -7.38
CA TYR A 314 -4.64 11.83 -6.72
C TYR A 314 -3.88 10.80 -7.57
N PHE A 315 -4.57 9.85 -8.18
CA PHE A 315 -3.95 8.79 -8.99
C PHE A 315 -3.67 9.19 -10.45
N THR A 316 -3.95 10.43 -10.88
CA THR A 316 -3.47 10.93 -12.19
C THR A 316 -1.94 11.04 -12.21
N ASN A 317 -1.33 11.20 -11.06
CA ASN A 317 0.12 11.24 -10.91
C ASN A 317 0.67 9.83 -10.63
N ARG A 318 1.51 9.33 -11.55
CA ARG A 318 2.14 7.99 -11.43
C ARG A 318 2.95 7.81 -10.15
N ARG A 319 3.51 8.85 -9.57
CA ARG A 319 4.25 8.81 -8.31
C ARG A 319 3.40 8.35 -7.12
N ASN A 320 2.11 8.54 -7.20
CA ASN A 320 1.16 8.13 -6.17
C ASN A 320 0.75 6.67 -6.28
N TRP A 321 1.22 5.97 -7.34
CA TRP A 321 0.90 4.57 -7.51
C TRP A 321 1.82 3.72 -6.65
N VAL A 322 1.22 2.81 -5.90
CA VAL A 322 1.95 1.81 -5.13
C VAL A 322 1.84 0.48 -5.85
N GLN A 323 2.98 -0.10 -6.13
CA GLN A 323 3.09 -1.42 -6.74
C GLN A 323 3.92 -2.30 -5.81
N ALA A 324 3.55 -3.56 -5.68
CA ALA A 324 4.33 -4.50 -4.88
C ALA A 324 5.76 -4.58 -5.44
N PRO A 325 6.81 -4.46 -4.58
CA PRO A 325 8.18 -4.60 -5.02
C PRO A 325 8.44 -6.01 -5.56
N SER A 326 9.33 -6.14 -6.55
CA SER A 326 9.82 -7.44 -6.97
C SER A 326 10.90 -7.91 -6.01
N GLN A 327 10.86 -9.18 -5.59
CA GLN A 327 12.02 -9.76 -4.92
C GLN A 327 13.10 -10.03 -5.97
N CYS A 328 14.31 -9.50 -5.75
CA CYS A 328 15.49 -9.77 -6.57
C CYS A 328 16.61 -10.35 -5.73
N GLY A 329 17.56 -11.01 -6.38
CA GLY A 329 18.80 -11.46 -5.72
C GLY A 329 19.77 -10.29 -5.49
N TYR A 330 20.79 -10.51 -4.64
CA TYR A 330 21.85 -9.51 -4.46
C TYR A 330 22.74 -9.36 -5.70
N LYS A 331 22.63 -10.26 -6.69
CA LYS A 331 23.17 -10.16 -8.04
C LYS A 331 22.09 -10.52 -9.05
N GLU A 332 21.97 -9.71 -10.08
CA GLU A 332 21.08 -9.91 -11.21
C GLU A 332 21.79 -9.50 -12.51
N VAL A 333 21.22 -9.87 -13.66
CA VAL A 333 21.74 -9.49 -14.97
C VAL A 333 21.01 -8.25 -15.48
N MET A 334 21.77 -7.28 -15.99
CA MET A 334 21.27 -6.09 -16.67
C MET A 334 21.87 -6.01 -18.07
N THR A 335 21.10 -5.51 -19.03
CA THR A 335 21.58 -5.28 -20.38
C THR A 335 21.88 -3.79 -20.58
N ILE A 336 23.10 -3.46 -21.01
CA ILE A 336 23.54 -2.09 -21.33
C ILE A 336 24.14 -2.10 -22.73
N LYS A 337 23.54 -1.37 -23.66
CA LYS A 337 24.09 -1.25 -25.02
C LYS A 337 25.31 -0.31 -25.05
N PRO A 338 26.38 -0.63 -25.83
CA PRO A 338 26.53 -1.79 -26.70
C PRO A 338 27.12 -3.03 -25.99
N PHE A 339 27.38 -2.99 -24.69
CA PHE A 339 28.13 -4.01 -23.96
C PHE A 339 27.38 -5.36 -23.88
N GLY A 340 26.06 -5.34 -23.82
CA GLY A 340 25.23 -6.52 -23.65
C GLY A 340 24.86 -6.78 -22.18
N ASP A 341 24.74 -8.05 -21.84
CA ASP A 341 24.34 -8.49 -20.50
C ASP A 341 25.51 -8.44 -19.52
N ILE A 342 25.30 -7.79 -18.38
CA ILE A 342 26.33 -7.56 -17.36
C ILE A 342 25.74 -7.92 -16.00
N VAL A 343 26.51 -8.61 -15.15
CA VAL A 343 26.12 -8.87 -13.78
C VAL A 343 26.22 -7.59 -12.95
N ALA A 344 25.10 -7.22 -12.33
CA ALA A 344 24.99 -6.10 -11.41
C ALA A 344 24.84 -6.60 -9.97
N LYS A 345 25.56 -5.99 -9.02
CA LYS A 345 25.37 -6.17 -7.58
C LYS A 345 24.44 -5.10 -7.05
N PHE A 346 23.39 -5.52 -6.38
CA PHE A 346 22.43 -4.68 -5.67
C PHE A 346 22.96 -4.40 -4.25
N ASP A 347 23.59 -3.25 -4.06
CA ASP A 347 24.27 -2.91 -2.80
C ASP A 347 23.42 -1.99 -1.93
N THR A 348 22.66 -2.57 -1.00
CA THR A 348 21.80 -1.83 -0.08
C THR A 348 22.58 -0.89 0.86
N GLY A 349 23.89 -1.04 0.97
CA GLY A 349 24.80 -0.14 1.69
C GLY A 349 25.20 1.09 0.87
N ASN A 350 25.12 1.04 -0.47
CA ASN A 350 25.50 2.15 -1.33
C ASN A 350 24.44 3.26 -1.31
N SER A 351 24.78 4.39 -0.71
CA SER A 351 23.93 5.61 -0.68
C SER A 351 24.38 6.69 -1.68
N GLY A 352 25.45 6.41 -2.42
CA GLY A 352 25.99 7.29 -3.46
C GLY A 352 25.33 7.08 -4.82
N THR A 353 26.15 7.00 -5.86
CA THR A 353 25.74 6.80 -7.25
C THR A 353 26.06 5.37 -7.70
N ASN A 354 25.35 4.87 -8.71
CA ASN A 354 25.72 3.60 -9.36
C ASN A 354 27.15 3.67 -9.91
N VAL A 355 27.83 2.54 -9.88
CA VAL A 355 29.20 2.44 -10.42
C VAL A 355 29.24 1.43 -11.55
N ILE A 356 29.94 1.74 -12.64
CA ILE A 356 30.22 0.80 -13.73
C ILE A 356 31.72 0.71 -13.96
N HIS A 357 32.21 -0.53 -14.19
CA HIS A 357 33.61 -0.78 -14.54
C HIS A 357 33.96 -0.11 -15.87
N ALA A 358 35.07 0.57 -15.91
CA ALA A 358 35.58 1.27 -17.08
C ALA A 358 37.13 1.12 -17.21
N GLU A 359 37.53 0.64 -18.37
CA GLU A 359 38.91 0.48 -18.75
C GLU A 359 39.35 1.57 -19.75
N ASN A 360 40.61 1.86 -19.84
CA ASN A 360 41.20 2.73 -20.86
C ASN A 360 40.51 4.09 -21.03
N MET A 361 40.26 4.76 -19.89
CA MET A 361 39.58 6.04 -19.87
C MET A 361 40.41 7.17 -20.45
N GLU A 362 39.95 7.83 -21.52
CA GLU A 362 40.53 9.02 -22.09
C GLU A 362 39.52 10.18 -22.09
N VAL A 363 39.90 11.31 -21.48
CA VAL A 363 39.05 12.50 -21.39
C VAL A 363 39.47 13.54 -22.43
N LYS A 364 38.52 14.00 -23.26
CA LYS A 364 38.69 15.10 -24.20
C LYS A 364 37.56 16.10 -24.07
N GLY A 365 37.84 17.22 -23.41
CA GLY A 365 36.85 18.25 -23.10
C GLY A 365 35.75 17.77 -22.14
N LYS A 366 34.51 17.74 -22.60
CA LYS A 366 33.33 17.27 -21.83
C LYS A 366 32.95 15.82 -22.15
N LYS A 367 33.84 15.05 -22.76
CA LYS A 367 33.58 13.66 -23.13
C LYS A 367 34.65 12.76 -22.56
N VAL A 368 34.24 11.55 -22.19
CA VAL A 368 35.11 10.44 -21.77
C VAL A 368 34.93 9.27 -22.74
N THR A 369 36.02 8.78 -23.30
CA THR A 369 36.06 7.53 -24.04
C THR A 369 36.56 6.45 -23.09
N TRP A 370 35.87 5.33 -23.05
CA TRP A 370 36.15 4.25 -22.10
C TRP A 370 35.73 2.90 -22.67
N SER A 371 36.25 1.84 -22.12
CA SER A 371 36.00 0.47 -22.62
C SER A 371 35.44 -0.43 -21.52
N LEU A 372 34.64 -1.42 -21.92
CA LEU A 372 34.20 -2.55 -21.12
C LEU A 372 34.02 -3.77 -22.05
N TYR A 373 34.54 -4.93 -21.65
CA TYR A 373 34.49 -6.16 -22.46
C TYR A 373 34.98 -5.97 -23.91
N ASN A 374 36.10 -5.31 -24.11
CA ASN A 374 36.67 -5.00 -25.41
C ASN A 374 35.78 -4.15 -26.36
N LYS A 375 34.75 -3.52 -25.82
CA LYS A 375 33.92 -2.56 -26.57
C LYS A 375 34.16 -1.16 -26.01
N THR A 376 34.36 -0.21 -26.90
CA THR A 376 34.68 1.18 -26.55
C THR A 376 33.52 2.09 -26.92
N ILE A 377 33.15 3.01 -26.01
CA ILE A 377 32.18 4.06 -26.26
C ILE A 377 32.69 5.41 -25.77
N THR A 378 32.06 6.47 -26.26
CA THR A 378 32.30 7.84 -25.81
C THR A 378 31.01 8.37 -25.17
N SER A 379 31.09 8.81 -23.92
CA SER A 379 29.98 9.36 -23.17
C SER A 379 30.20 10.84 -22.84
N ASP A 380 29.12 11.59 -22.71
CA ASP A 380 29.17 12.97 -22.20
C ASP A 380 29.38 12.95 -20.69
N ILE A 381 30.32 13.76 -20.20
CA ILE A 381 30.58 13.93 -18.78
C ILE A 381 29.57 14.95 -18.23
N ILE A 382 28.77 14.51 -17.25
CA ILE A 382 27.79 15.37 -16.55
C ILE A 382 28.48 16.18 -15.48
N SER A 383 29.26 15.50 -14.63
CA SER A 383 30.03 16.08 -13.55
C SER A 383 31.25 15.22 -13.23
N LYS A 384 32.13 15.77 -12.40
CA LYS A 384 33.20 15.05 -11.74
C LYS A 384 32.82 14.98 -10.26
N GLU A 385 32.72 13.79 -9.71
CA GLU A 385 32.32 13.57 -8.32
C GLU A 385 33.47 13.09 -7.49
N GLU A 386 33.63 13.72 -6.32
CA GLU A 386 34.57 13.29 -5.29
C GLU A 386 33.91 12.22 -4.42
N ILE A 387 34.40 10.99 -4.50
CA ILE A 387 33.80 9.83 -3.83
C ILE A 387 34.67 9.37 -2.68
N LYS A 388 34.06 9.25 -1.50
CA LYS A 388 34.69 8.61 -0.34
C LYS A 388 34.59 7.11 -0.46
N VAL A 389 35.72 6.44 -0.66
CA VAL A 389 35.76 4.98 -0.75
C VAL A 389 35.49 4.38 0.64
N GLY A 390 34.41 3.60 0.77
CA GLY A 390 33.91 3.09 2.06
C GLY A 390 34.94 2.32 2.86
N GLY A 391 35.12 2.72 4.14
CA GLY A 391 35.96 2.08 5.13
C GLY A 391 37.37 2.69 5.30
N LEU A 392 37.83 3.52 4.40
CA LEU A 392 39.08 4.27 4.51
C LEU A 392 38.75 5.75 4.70
N ARG A 393 38.98 6.29 5.90
CA ARG A 393 38.59 7.65 6.28
C ARG A 393 39.28 8.78 5.47
N ASP A 394 40.34 8.48 4.73
CA ASP A 394 41.23 9.44 4.09
C ASP A 394 41.47 9.19 2.59
N TYR A 395 40.65 8.37 1.93
CA TYR A 395 40.79 8.10 0.50
C TYR A 395 39.60 8.68 -0.27
N GLU A 396 39.84 9.79 -0.95
CA GLU A 396 38.90 10.46 -1.86
C GLU A 396 39.36 10.24 -3.30
N GLU A 397 38.45 9.82 -4.16
CA GLU A 397 38.73 9.57 -5.57
C GLU A 397 37.75 10.37 -6.44
N ASP A 398 38.28 11.01 -7.45
CA ASP A 398 37.51 11.73 -8.46
C ASP A 398 36.99 10.79 -9.56
N ARG A 399 35.70 10.70 -9.74
CA ARG A 399 35.06 9.87 -10.77
C ARG A 399 34.20 10.69 -11.73
N TYR A 400 34.19 10.29 -12.99
CA TYR A 400 33.34 10.93 -14.00
C TYR A 400 31.94 10.34 -13.96
N LEU A 401 30.92 11.22 -13.81
CA LEU A 401 29.52 10.87 -13.88
C LEU A 401 29.04 10.93 -15.33
N ILE A 402 28.42 9.84 -15.80
CA ILE A 402 27.84 9.70 -17.12
C ILE A 402 26.39 9.17 -17.02
N LYS A 403 25.66 9.15 -18.15
CA LYS A 403 24.36 8.52 -18.27
C LYS A 403 24.36 7.37 -19.25
N LEU A 404 23.67 6.29 -18.91
CA LEU A 404 23.48 5.11 -19.75
C LEU A 404 22.02 4.65 -19.69
N ASP A 405 21.57 4.01 -20.78
CA ASP A 405 20.30 3.32 -20.80
C ASP A 405 20.49 1.87 -20.37
N VAL A 406 19.69 1.44 -19.41
CA VAL A 406 19.76 0.11 -18.78
C VAL A 406 18.44 -0.62 -18.99
N GLN A 407 18.52 -1.85 -19.49
CA GLN A 407 17.37 -2.75 -19.52
C GLN A 407 17.45 -3.75 -18.37
N PHE A 408 16.38 -3.83 -17.58
CA PHE A 408 16.26 -4.79 -16.49
C PHE A 408 14.86 -5.42 -16.48
N ALA A 409 14.79 -6.74 -16.41
CA ALA A 409 13.51 -7.50 -16.38
C ALA A 409 12.52 -7.08 -17.49
N GLY A 410 13.02 -6.84 -18.70
CA GLY A 410 12.23 -6.44 -19.86
C GLY A 410 11.85 -4.94 -19.90
N THR A 411 12.20 -4.15 -18.88
CA THR A 411 11.92 -2.71 -18.83
C THR A 411 13.18 -1.91 -19.14
N LEU A 412 13.06 -0.90 -20.04
CA LEU A 412 14.12 0.04 -20.33
C LEU A 412 14.05 1.23 -19.36
N TYR A 413 15.18 1.54 -18.74
CA TYR A 413 15.39 2.70 -17.88
C TYR A 413 16.39 3.62 -18.56
N THR A 414 15.94 4.80 -18.98
CA THR A 414 16.77 5.78 -19.66
C THR A 414 17.48 6.69 -18.67
N ASP A 415 18.59 7.29 -19.11
CA ASP A 415 19.35 8.30 -18.37
C ASP A 415 19.75 7.86 -16.94
N VAL A 416 20.13 6.59 -16.77
CA VAL A 416 20.62 6.09 -15.47
C VAL A 416 22.04 6.59 -15.25
N GLU A 417 22.26 7.23 -14.09
CA GLU A 417 23.56 7.81 -13.74
C GLU A 417 24.53 6.76 -13.20
N PHE A 418 25.77 6.78 -13.71
CA PHE A 418 26.87 5.93 -13.31
C PHE A 418 28.14 6.73 -13.16
N THR A 419 28.90 6.46 -12.11
CA THR A 419 30.31 6.86 -12.04
C THR A 419 31.19 5.77 -12.66
N LEU A 420 32.22 6.20 -13.40
CA LEU A 420 33.21 5.30 -13.99
C LEU A 420 34.31 4.98 -12.98
N ASP A 421 34.62 3.69 -12.83
CA ASP A 421 35.61 3.21 -11.86
C ASP A 421 36.31 1.95 -12.41
N ASP A 422 37.58 1.77 -12.10
CA ASP A 422 38.25 0.50 -12.35
C ASP A 422 37.85 -0.53 -11.29
N ARG A 423 37.14 -1.57 -11.76
CA ARG A 423 36.59 -2.64 -10.91
C ARG A 423 36.98 -4.03 -11.41
N GLU A 424 38.16 -4.17 -11.99
CA GLU A 424 38.59 -5.41 -12.65
C GLU A 424 38.36 -6.66 -11.77
N ASP A 425 38.70 -6.60 -10.50
CA ASP A 425 38.56 -7.72 -9.54
C ASP A 425 37.19 -7.78 -8.82
N ARG A 426 36.18 -7.02 -9.28
CA ARG A 426 34.87 -6.90 -8.60
C ARG A 426 33.71 -7.08 -9.58
N THR A 427 32.50 -7.12 -9.03
CA THR A 427 31.30 -7.06 -9.89
C THR A 427 31.31 -5.74 -10.66
N HIS A 428 31.19 -5.80 -11.99
CA HIS A 428 31.37 -4.65 -12.88
C HIS A 428 30.31 -3.56 -12.69
N ILE A 429 29.11 -3.90 -12.25
CA ILE A 429 28.09 -2.93 -11.91
C ILE A 429 27.77 -3.03 -10.41
N LEU A 430 27.81 -1.88 -9.74
CA LEU A 430 27.34 -1.71 -8.36
C LEU A 430 26.19 -0.73 -8.36
N LEU A 431 25.01 -1.16 -7.91
CA LEU A 431 23.81 -0.33 -7.88
C LEU A 431 23.62 0.34 -6.52
N ASP A 432 23.14 1.56 -6.57
CA ASP A 432 22.78 2.33 -5.40
C ASP A 432 21.33 2.11 -4.95
N ARG A 433 21.00 2.60 -3.75
CA ARG A 433 19.64 2.52 -3.18
C ARG A 433 18.61 3.32 -3.97
N GLN A 434 18.99 4.44 -4.60
CA GLN A 434 18.06 5.28 -5.35
C GLN A 434 17.61 4.57 -6.62
N PHE A 435 18.53 3.95 -7.35
CA PHE A 435 18.18 3.18 -8.52
C PHE A 435 17.40 1.91 -8.17
N MET A 436 17.76 1.20 -7.07
CA MET A 436 16.96 0.08 -6.58
C MET A 436 15.51 0.47 -6.24
N ASN A 437 15.30 1.64 -5.65
CA ASN A 437 13.95 2.19 -5.44
C ASN A 437 13.23 2.48 -6.76
N ARG A 438 13.95 3.00 -7.78
CA ARG A 438 13.40 3.22 -9.13
C ARG A 438 13.02 1.90 -9.80
N LEU A 439 13.77 0.83 -9.55
CA LEU A 439 13.45 -0.54 -10.00
C LEU A 439 12.27 -1.16 -9.25
N ASN A 440 11.89 -0.59 -8.10
CA ASN A 440 10.88 -1.13 -7.18
C ASN A 440 11.17 -2.59 -6.79
N VAL A 441 12.34 -2.83 -6.20
CA VAL A 441 12.81 -4.16 -5.80
C VAL A 441 13.13 -4.25 -4.31
N MET A 442 12.92 -5.44 -3.75
CA MET A 442 13.45 -5.88 -2.46
C MET A 442 14.58 -6.87 -2.70
N VAL A 443 15.76 -6.60 -2.13
CA VAL A 443 16.94 -7.44 -2.30
C VAL A 443 16.94 -8.58 -1.28
N ASP A 444 17.01 -9.82 -1.79
CA ASP A 444 17.30 -10.99 -0.97
C ASP A 444 18.83 -11.22 -0.92
N PRO A 445 19.47 -10.99 0.23
CA PRO A 445 20.92 -11.09 0.33
C PRO A 445 21.44 -12.54 0.28
N SER A 446 20.56 -13.52 0.39
CA SER A 446 20.92 -14.94 0.38
C SER A 446 20.94 -15.57 -1.02
N ARG A 447 20.31 -14.95 -2.00
CA ARG A 447 20.11 -15.52 -3.34
C ARG A 447 20.62 -14.61 -4.47
N LYS A 448 20.96 -15.25 -5.61
CA LYS A 448 21.34 -14.59 -6.87
C LYS A 448 20.33 -14.96 -7.95
N TYR A 449 20.15 -14.10 -8.94
CA TYR A 449 19.40 -14.39 -10.15
C TYR A 449 17.97 -14.88 -9.89
N ILE A 450 17.21 -14.14 -9.07
CA ILE A 450 15.80 -14.45 -8.80
C ILE A 450 14.91 -13.99 -9.96
N ILE A 451 15.21 -12.82 -10.53
CA ILE A 451 14.43 -12.22 -11.64
C ILE A 451 15.05 -12.56 -12.98
N THR A 452 16.37 -12.57 -13.06
CA THR A 452 17.11 -12.75 -14.30
C THR A 452 17.90 -14.06 -14.32
N SER A 453 18.33 -14.51 -15.50
CA SER A 453 19.12 -15.73 -15.64
C SER A 453 20.54 -15.40 -16.11
N PRO A 454 21.59 -15.96 -15.51
CA PRO A 454 22.96 -15.78 -15.97
C PRO A 454 23.25 -16.50 -17.31
N TYR A 455 22.39 -17.40 -17.76
CA TYR A 455 22.60 -18.17 -19.00
C TYR A 455 22.61 -17.33 -20.29
N SER A 456 22.24 -16.05 -20.21
CA SER A 456 22.36 -15.11 -21.32
C SER A 456 23.79 -14.56 -21.50
N ILE A 457 24.66 -14.72 -20.50
CA ILE A 457 26.02 -14.13 -20.50
C ILE A 457 27.02 -15.08 -21.19
N ASP A 458 26.74 -16.37 -21.22
CA ASP A 458 27.61 -17.40 -21.79
C ASP A 458 27.34 -17.69 -23.28
N LYS A 459 26.60 -16.82 -23.98
CA LYS A 459 26.35 -16.84 -25.42
C LYS A 459 26.88 -15.56 -26.05
#